data_154bcbac3fc3caff7f234db4c9a5de3e
#
_entry.id   154bcbac3fc3caff7f234db4c9a5de3e
#
_cell.length_a   1.000
_cell.length_b   1.000
_cell.length_c   1.000
_cell.angle_alpha   90.00
_cell.angle_beta   90.00
_cell.angle_gamma   90.00
#
_symmetry.space_group_name_H-M   'P 1'
#
loop_
_entity.id
_entity.type
_entity.pdbx_description
1 polymer ?
#
loop_
_entity_poly.entity_id
_entity_poly.type
_entity_poly.pdbx_seq_one_letter_code
_entity_poly.pdbx_strand_id
1 'polypeptide(L)'
;FIDYAIEMCERTADYPKEAKAKWVCEVTGMTERYLNSRPSSQVERFLKWHKAGQIDIAGMQYNLTPLLNVEQMHRTLYPVKRMRETFGVDIRVAMNCDVNGASWIFADLLPEIGIELFTMAVNPVRGQVPKPRPTAFWWEGPSGNKLLAWNGYHYLFGGLAGLGHMELAEKFVPGIVEKLENDPDYPFDFVYGQTTNPIRVDNG
;
A
#
# COMPACT_ATOMS: atom_id res chain seq x y z
N PHE A 1 10.65 -0.37 12.04
CA PHE A 1 10.43 -0.70 10.62
C PHE A 1 10.82 0.45 9.71
N ILE A 2 10.35 1.66 9.92
CA ILE A 2 10.70 2.80 9.07
C ILE A 2 12.22 3.05 9.08
N ASP A 3 12.89 2.94 10.23
CA ASP A 3 14.35 3.02 10.32
C ASP A 3 15.02 1.95 9.45
N TYR A 4 14.50 0.72 9.48
CA TYR A 4 14.99 -0.37 8.62
C TYR A 4 14.77 -0.07 7.12
N ALA A 5 13.61 0.47 6.75
CA ALA A 5 13.34 0.88 5.38
C ALA A 5 14.33 1.94 4.88
N ILE A 6 14.65 2.93 5.72
CA ILE A 6 15.66 3.94 5.43
C ILE A 6 17.03 3.29 5.21
N GLU A 7 17.45 2.39 6.10
CA GLU A 7 18.72 1.67 5.98
C GLU A 7 18.78 0.82 4.69
N MET A 8 17.69 0.15 4.32
CA MET A 8 17.62 -0.62 3.08
C MET A 8 17.75 0.28 1.84
N CYS A 9 17.11 1.45 1.85
CA CYS A 9 17.28 2.43 0.77
C CYS A 9 18.73 2.93 0.68
N GLU A 10 19.38 3.17 1.81
CA GLU A 10 20.78 3.58 1.87
C GLU A 10 21.74 2.50 1.35
N ARG A 11 21.53 1.26 1.75
CA ARG A 11 22.35 0.12 1.29
C ARG A 11 22.23 -0.13 -0.21
N THR A 12 21.09 0.19 -0.79
CA THR A 12 20.83 -0.03 -2.23
C THR A 12 20.93 1.25 -3.05
N ALA A 13 21.44 2.34 -2.49
CA ALA A 13 21.49 3.66 -3.13
C ALA A 13 22.21 3.65 -4.48
N ASP A 14 23.31 2.89 -4.57
CA ASP A 14 24.16 2.78 -5.76
C ASP A 14 23.77 1.62 -6.70
N TYR A 15 22.69 0.91 -6.39
CA TYR A 15 22.20 -0.17 -7.24
C TYR A 15 21.50 0.39 -8.48
N PRO A 16 21.38 -0.39 -9.57
CA PRO A 16 20.52 -0.06 -10.70
C PRO A 16 19.10 0.26 -10.22
N LYS A 17 18.40 1.14 -10.93
CA LYS A 17 17.06 1.64 -10.53
C LYS A 17 16.09 0.50 -10.19
N GLU A 18 16.15 -0.58 -10.95
CA GLU A 18 15.29 -1.75 -10.84
C GLU A 18 15.59 -2.59 -9.59
N ALA A 19 16.82 -2.50 -9.08
CA ALA A 19 17.29 -3.26 -7.91
C ALA A 19 17.29 -2.44 -6.60
N LYS A 20 16.92 -1.16 -6.66
CA LYS A 20 16.82 -0.32 -5.45
C LYS A 20 15.69 -0.78 -4.56
N ALA A 21 15.95 -0.80 -3.25
CA ALA A 21 14.92 -1.08 -2.27
C ALA A 21 13.75 -0.09 -2.39
N LYS A 22 12.54 -0.59 -2.27
CA LYS A 22 11.32 0.19 -2.21
C LYS A 22 10.49 -0.25 -1.02
N TRP A 23 9.88 0.71 -0.36
CA TRP A 23 9.08 0.46 0.83
C TRP A 23 7.82 1.32 0.81
N VAL A 24 6.69 0.74 1.19
CA VAL A 24 5.46 1.48 1.45
C VAL A 24 5.19 1.51 2.94
N CYS A 25 5.11 2.70 3.51
CA CYS A 25 4.68 2.88 4.88
C CYS A 25 3.17 2.73 4.95
N GLU A 26 2.74 1.65 5.47
CA GLU A 26 1.36 1.32 5.79
C GLU A 26 1.17 1.56 7.28
N VAL A 27 0.45 2.51 7.68
CA VAL A 27 -0.46 3.50 7.17
C VAL A 27 -0.05 4.89 7.69
N THR A 28 -0.83 5.96 7.38
CA THR A 28 -0.45 7.33 7.80
C THR A 28 -0.33 7.50 9.31
N GLY A 29 -1.14 6.85 10.13
CA GLY A 29 -1.11 7.02 11.58
C GLY A 29 0.23 6.64 12.21
N MET A 30 0.85 5.56 11.75
CA MET A 30 2.17 5.14 12.22
C MET A 30 3.27 6.03 11.67
N THR A 31 3.16 6.42 10.39
CA THR A 31 4.16 7.28 9.73
C THR A 31 4.14 8.69 10.30
N GLU A 32 2.96 9.29 10.53
CA GLU A 32 2.82 10.60 11.17
C GLU A 32 3.43 10.59 12.58
N ARG A 33 3.15 9.56 13.37
CA ARG A 33 3.75 9.39 14.70
C ARG A 33 5.27 9.31 14.63
N TYR A 34 5.81 8.55 13.68
CA TYR A 34 7.25 8.44 13.45
C TYR A 34 7.86 9.81 13.16
N LEU A 35 7.34 10.53 12.17
CA LEU A 35 7.86 11.83 11.76
C LEU A 35 7.81 12.89 12.88
N ASN A 36 6.75 12.87 13.71
CA ASN A 36 6.60 13.79 14.83
C ASN A 36 7.45 13.45 16.06
N SER A 37 7.95 12.22 16.17
CA SER A 37 8.68 11.77 17.37
C SER A 37 10.19 11.60 17.17
N ARG A 38 10.67 11.65 15.91
CA ARG A 38 12.08 11.43 15.60
C ARG A 38 12.87 12.74 15.57
N PRO A 39 14.21 12.69 15.85
CA PRO A 39 15.10 13.82 15.62
C PRO A 39 15.05 14.29 14.16
N SER A 40 15.26 15.60 13.93
CA SER A 40 15.22 16.22 12.59
C SER A 40 16.10 15.49 11.56
N SER A 41 17.28 15.07 11.97
CA SER A 41 18.20 14.32 11.09
C SER A 41 17.60 13.00 10.58
N GLN A 42 16.81 12.32 11.39
CA GLN A 42 16.15 11.08 11.01
C GLN A 42 14.94 11.36 10.10
N VAL A 43 14.22 12.43 10.38
CA VAL A 43 13.12 12.89 9.51
C VAL A 43 13.66 13.29 8.13
N GLU A 44 14.77 14.01 8.07
CA GLU A 44 15.43 14.39 6.80
C GLU A 44 15.86 13.17 5.98
N ARG A 45 16.40 12.13 6.63
CA ARG A 45 16.74 10.86 5.95
C ARG A 45 15.49 10.21 5.34
N PHE A 46 14.39 10.15 6.07
CA PHE A 46 13.11 9.64 5.58
C PHE A 46 12.64 10.44 4.35
N LEU A 47 12.58 11.78 4.48
CA LEU A 47 12.10 12.66 3.41
C LEU A 47 12.97 12.61 2.16
N LYS A 48 14.30 12.41 2.31
CA LYS A 48 15.22 12.16 1.19
C LYS A 48 14.77 10.95 0.36
N TRP A 49 14.49 9.83 1.02
CA TRP A 49 14.12 8.59 0.32
C TRP A 49 12.68 8.60 -0.18
N HIS A 50 11.80 9.30 0.51
CA HIS A 50 10.45 9.59 0.03
C HIS A 50 10.51 10.41 -1.27
N LYS A 51 11.25 11.49 -1.29
CA LYS A 51 11.46 12.34 -2.49
C LYS A 51 12.12 11.56 -3.64
N ALA A 52 12.98 10.61 -3.34
CA ALA A 52 13.61 9.74 -4.33
C ALA A 52 12.66 8.63 -4.87
N GLY A 53 11.43 8.52 -4.36
CA GLY A 53 10.45 7.51 -4.74
C GLY A 53 10.81 6.07 -4.29
N GLN A 54 11.65 5.94 -3.26
CA GLN A 54 12.01 4.65 -2.67
C GLN A 54 11.20 4.34 -1.41
N ILE A 55 10.72 5.34 -0.69
CA ILE A 55 9.76 5.20 0.41
C ILE A 55 8.49 5.92 0.01
N ASP A 56 7.38 5.20 -0.01
CA ASP A 56 6.05 5.76 -0.22
C ASP A 56 5.21 5.67 1.05
N ILE A 57 4.10 6.39 1.08
CA ILE A 57 3.18 6.45 2.22
C ILE A 57 1.78 6.14 1.72
N ALA A 58 1.17 5.10 2.25
CA ALA A 58 -0.22 4.80 1.96
C ALA A 58 -1.17 5.66 2.79
N GLY A 59 -2.09 6.34 2.13
CA GLY A 59 -3.19 7.06 2.74
C GLY A 59 -4.15 6.09 3.44
N MET A 60 -4.80 6.46 4.45
CA MET A 60 -5.63 5.84 5.50
C MET A 60 -4.90 5.91 6.84
N GLN A 61 -5.64 6.30 7.87
CA GLN A 61 -5.01 6.41 9.20
C GLN A 61 -4.63 5.05 9.77
N TYR A 62 -5.50 4.07 9.55
CA TYR A 62 -5.32 2.66 9.95
C TYR A 62 -5.98 1.75 8.92
N ASN A 63 -5.65 0.48 8.91
CA ASN A 63 -6.44 -0.55 8.24
C ASN A 63 -7.72 -0.77 9.04
N LEU A 64 -8.84 -0.35 8.50
CA LEU A 64 -10.12 -0.32 9.21
C LEU A 64 -11.20 -1.10 8.47
N THR A 65 -11.84 -2.01 9.17
CA THR A 65 -13.19 -2.43 8.80
C THR A 65 -14.13 -1.24 9.02
N PRO A 66 -14.95 -0.85 8.02
CA PRO A 66 -15.67 0.41 8.04
C PRO A 66 -16.92 0.34 8.94
N LEU A 67 -16.71 0.29 10.25
CA LEU A 67 -17.75 0.44 11.29
C LEU A 67 -17.89 1.88 11.77
N LEU A 68 -17.30 2.81 11.05
CA LEU A 68 -17.27 4.24 11.35
C LEU A 68 -18.48 4.94 10.71
N ASN A 69 -18.96 6.00 11.35
CA ASN A 69 -19.86 6.93 10.69
C ASN A 69 -19.11 7.83 9.69
N VAL A 70 -19.83 8.58 8.86
CA VAL A 70 -19.27 9.40 7.79
C VAL A 70 -18.25 10.41 8.32
N GLU A 71 -18.55 11.10 9.42
CA GLU A 71 -17.62 12.07 10.03
C GLU A 71 -16.33 11.41 10.51
N GLN A 72 -16.43 10.24 11.10
CA GLN A 72 -15.25 9.47 11.51
C GLN A 72 -14.41 9.03 10.29
N MET A 73 -15.06 8.65 9.17
CA MET A 73 -14.35 8.30 7.94
C MET A 73 -13.58 9.50 7.38
N HIS A 74 -14.18 10.70 7.34
CA HIS A 74 -13.46 11.92 6.99
C HIS A 74 -12.22 12.12 7.87
N ARG A 75 -12.36 11.95 9.18
CA ARG A 75 -11.26 12.15 10.14
C ARG A 75 -10.10 11.18 9.95
N THR A 76 -10.35 9.96 9.45
CA THR A 76 -9.28 9.01 9.14
C THR A 76 -8.36 9.49 8.01
N LEU A 77 -8.78 10.49 7.25
CA LEU A 77 -8.01 11.06 6.15
C LEU A 77 -7.25 12.35 6.52
N TYR A 78 -7.52 12.95 7.69
CA TYR A 78 -6.85 14.15 8.15
C TYR A 78 -5.33 14.01 8.27
N PRO A 79 -4.75 12.86 8.65
CA PRO A 79 -3.30 12.69 8.64
C PRO A 79 -2.66 12.95 7.28
N VAL A 80 -3.32 12.57 6.18
CA VAL A 80 -2.82 12.84 4.82
C VAL A 80 -2.59 14.34 4.62
N LYS A 81 -3.59 15.16 4.97
CA LYS A 81 -3.48 16.62 4.86
C LYS A 81 -2.39 17.16 5.75
N ARG A 82 -2.39 16.83 7.06
CA ARG A 82 -1.41 17.31 8.02
C ARG A 82 0.02 16.97 7.60
N MET A 83 0.26 15.75 7.15
CA MET A 83 1.60 15.31 6.73
C MET A 83 2.07 16.06 5.48
N ARG A 84 1.17 16.31 4.51
CA ARG A 84 1.50 17.14 3.35
C ARG A 84 1.87 18.57 3.76
N GLU A 85 1.10 19.18 4.64
CA GLU A 85 1.32 20.56 5.12
C GLU A 85 2.57 20.68 5.99
N THR A 86 2.84 19.70 6.86
CA THR A 86 3.92 19.77 7.84
C THR A 86 5.26 19.31 7.27
N PHE A 87 5.26 18.25 6.46
CA PHE A 87 6.48 17.59 6.00
C PHE A 87 6.70 17.66 4.49
N GLY A 88 5.75 18.21 3.73
CA GLY A 88 5.84 18.30 2.27
C GLY A 88 5.83 16.95 1.57
N VAL A 89 5.26 15.91 2.19
CA VAL A 89 5.20 14.57 1.59
C VAL A 89 4.11 14.48 0.53
N ASP A 90 4.34 13.67 -0.49
CA ASP A 90 3.35 13.34 -1.52
C ASP A 90 2.69 11.99 -1.16
N ILE A 91 1.36 11.98 -1.02
CA ILE A 91 0.58 10.78 -0.68
C ILE A 91 -0.56 10.68 -1.71
N ARG A 92 -0.40 9.80 -2.70
CA ARG A 92 -1.36 9.65 -3.81
C ARG A 92 -2.08 8.31 -3.81
N VAL A 93 -1.65 7.39 -3.00
CA VAL A 93 -2.23 6.04 -2.92
C VAL A 93 -2.79 5.82 -1.53
N ALA A 94 -3.98 5.27 -1.44
CA ALA A 94 -4.53 4.74 -0.19
C ALA A 94 -4.53 3.21 -0.21
N MET A 95 -4.37 2.62 0.95
CA MET A 95 -4.31 1.17 1.12
C MET A 95 -5.18 0.75 2.30
N ASN A 96 -5.91 -0.34 2.14
CA ASN A 96 -6.64 -0.98 3.23
C ASN A 96 -6.41 -2.50 3.15
N CYS A 97 -5.40 -2.98 3.88
CA CYS A 97 -4.97 -4.37 3.86
C CYS A 97 -5.51 -5.15 5.05
N ASP A 98 -5.65 -6.46 4.86
CA ASP A 98 -6.02 -7.44 5.87
C ASP A 98 -7.38 -7.21 6.54
N VAL A 99 -8.24 -6.41 5.94
CA VAL A 99 -9.59 -6.12 6.42
C VAL A 99 -10.62 -6.45 5.35
N ASN A 100 -11.82 -6.81 5.78
CA ASN A 100 -12.92 -7.14 4.90
C ASN A 100 -13.86 -5.94 4.79
N GLY A 101 -14.11 -5.54 3.55
CA GLY A 101 -14.98 -4.43 3.21
C GLY A 101 -14.28 -3.09 3.17
N ALA A 102 -14.80 -2.23 2.31
CA ALA A 102 -14.48 -0.82 2.23
C ALA A 102 -15.79 -0.05 2.08
N SER A 103 -15.91 1.07 2.79
CA SER A 103 -17.12 1.88 2.68
C SER A 103 -17.20 2.53 1.31
N TRP A 104 -18.37 2.49 0.69
CA TRP A 104 -18.59 3.08 -0.62
C TRP A 104 -18.24 4.58 -0.69
N ILE A 105 -18.43 5.30 0.42
CA ILE A 105 -18.08 6.73 0.50
C ILE A 105 -16.59 7.02 0.27
N PHE A 106 -15.70 6.05 0.46
CA PHE A 106 -14.27 6.26 0.18
C PHE A 106 -13.98 6.55 -1.29
N ALA A 107 -14.84 6.07 -2.21
CA ALA A 107 -14.70 6.40 -3.62
C ALA A 107 -14.97 7.89 -3.90
N ASP A 108 -15.66 8.60 -3.01
CA ASP A 108 -15.80 10.07 -3.06
C ASP A 108 -14.69 10.76 -2.26
N LEU A 109 -14.47 10.35 -1.01
CA LEU A 109 -13.58 11.06 -0.08
C LEU A 109 -12.09 11.02 -0.48
N LEU A 110 -11.64 9.91 -1.03
CA LEU A 110 -10.23 9.75 -1.39
C LEU A 110 -9.80 10.66 -2.55
N PRO A 111 -10.56 10.75 -3.66
CA PRO A 111 -10.26 11.72 -4.71
C PRO A 111 -10.30 13.18 -4.24
N GLU A 112 -11.23 13.54 -3.34
CA GLU A 112 -11.33 14.89 -2.80
C GLU A 112 -10.07 15.36 -2.08
N ILE A 113 -9.31 14.43 -1.49
CA ILE A 113 -8.03 14.73 -0.87
C ILE A 113 -6.83 14.44 -1.78
N GLY A 114 -7.05 14.21 -3.08
CA GLY A 114 -5.99 13.97 -4.06
C GLY A 114 -5.36 12.58 -3.99
N ILE A 115 -6.09 11.58 -3.54
CA ILE A 115 -5.73 10.18 -3.68
C ILE A 115 -6.21 9.70 -5.05
N GLU A 116 -5.31 9.11 -5.82
CA GLU A 116 -5.53 8.69 -7.21
C GLU A 116 -5.82 7.18 -7.33
N LEU A 117 -5.30 6.40 -6.39
CA LEU A 117 -5.42 4.94 -6.39
C LEU A 117 -5.75 4.42 -4.99
N PHE A 118 -6.70 3.50 -4.93
CA PHE A 118 -6.98 2.71 -3.74
C PHE A 118 -6.59 1.26 -3.95
N THR A 119 -5.74 0.72 -3.10
CA THR A 119 -5.38 -0.70 -3.14
C THR A 119 -6.04 -1.45 -1.99
N MET A 120 -6.53 -2.64 -2.29
CA MET A 120 -7.09 -3.52 -1.28
C MET A 120 -6.43 -4.89 -1.33
N ALA A 121 -6.20 -5.47 -0.17
CA ALA A 121 -5.72 -6.82 0.00
C ALA A 121 -6.57 -7.52 1.07
N VAL A 122 -7.75 -7.91 0.65
CA VAL A 122 -8.81 -8.47 1.54
C VAL A 122 -8.35 -9.78 2.17
N ASN A 123 -8.58 -9.93 3.47
CA ASN A 123 -8.26 -11.17 4.19
C ASN A 123 -9.15 -12.33 3.71
N PRO A 124 -8.58 -13.38 3.10
CA PRO A 124 -9.36 -14.48 2.54
C PRO A 124 -9.91 -15.46 3.60
N VAL A 125 -9.41 -15.36 4.82
CA VAL A 125 -9.80 -16.25 5.94
C VAL A 125 -11.01 -15.70 6.68
N ARG A 126 -11.17 -14.38 6.71
CA ARG A 126 -12.19 -13.68 7.50
C ARG A 126 -13.47 -13.36 6.73
N GLY A 127 -13.48 -13.53 5.42
CA GLY A 127 -14.64 -13.22 4.61
C GLY A 127 -14.44 -13.57 3.14
N GLN A 128 -15.45 -13.24 2.34
CA GLN A 128 -15.36 -13.43 0.90
C GLN A 128 -14.46 -12.37 0.27
N VAL A 129 -13.69 -12.78 -0.72
CA VAL A 129 -12.85 -11.90 -1.51
C VAL A 129 -13.61 -11.49 -2.76
N PRO A 130 -13.73 -10.18 -3.06
CA PRO A 130 -14.31 -9.72 -4.31
C PRO A 130 -13.61 -10.35 -5.52
N LYS A 131 -14.37 -10.65 -6.56
CA LYS A 131 -13.82 -11.19 -7.81
C LYS A 131 -14.26 -10.32 -9.00
N PRO A 132 -13.48 -10.27 -10.09
CA PRO A 132 -12.23 -10.98 -10.33
C PRO A 132 -11.07 -10.51 -9.45
N ARG A 133 -10.01 -11.31 -9.36
CA ARG A 133 -8.82 -11.03 -8.57
C ARG A 133 -7.59 -11.75 -9.17
N PRO A 134 -6.48 -11.07 -9.47
CA PRO A 134 -6.30 -9.61 -9.29
C PRO A 134 -6.99 -8.83 -10.41
N THR A 135 -7.40 -7.60 -10.15
CA THR A 135 -8.00 -6.73 -11.16
C THR A 135 -7.94 -5.25 -10.77
N ALA A 136 -8.01 -4.38 -11.77
CA ALA A 136 -8.24 -2.95 -11.59
C ALA A 136 -9.64 -2.58 -12.08
N PHE A 137 -10.25 -1.60 -11.44
CA PHE A 137 -11.56 -1.08 -11.84
C PHE A 137 -11.74 0.37 -11.40
N TRP A 138 -12.61 1.09 -12.09
CA TRP A 138 -13.06 2.39 -11.63
C TRP A 138 -14.18 2.21 -10.61
N TRP A 139 -13.90 2.63 -9.40
CA TRP A 139 -14.87 2.60 -8.32
C TRP A 139 -15.60 3.93 -8.27
N GLU A 140 -16.89 3.92 -8.61
CA GLU A 140 -17.73 5.11 -8.60
C GLU A 140 -18.39 5.27 -7.22
N GLY A 141 -18.23 6.45 -6.63
CA GLY A 141 -18.82 6.80 -5.34
C GLY A 141 -20.27 7.27 -5.44
N PRO A 142 -20.95 7.46 -4.30
CA PRO A 142 -22.33 7.95 -4.26
C PRO A 142 -22.54 9.28 -4.97
N SER A 143 -21.56 10.17 -5.02
CA SER A 143 -21.63 11.47 -5.69
C SER A 143 -21.23 11.44 -7.17
N GLY A 144 -20.82 10.28 -7.68
CA GLY A 144 -20.35 10.11 -9.05
C GLY A 144 -18.85 10.32 -9.24
N ASN A 145 -18.09 10.62 -8.19
CA ASN A 145 -16.64 10.63 -8.24
C ASN A 145 -16.11 9.24 -8.57
N LYS A 146 -14.97 9.18 -9.26
CA LYS A 146 -14.35 7.92 -9.64
C LYS A 146 -12.95 7.81 -9.10
N LEU A 147 -12.65 6.67 -8.52
CA LEU A 147 -11.35 6.31 -7.97
C LEU A 147 -10.84 5.04 -8.65
N LEU A 148 -9.61 5.06 -9.12
CA LEU A 148 -8.99 3.82 -9.57
C LEU A 148 -8.77 2.89 -8.36
N ALA A 149 -9.28 1.68 -8.44
CA ALA A 149 -9.13 0.69 -7.39
C ALA A 149 -8.41 -0.55 -7.92
N TRP A 150 -7.50 -1.10 -7.11
CA TRP A 150 -6.82 -2.35 -7.36
C TRP A 150 -7.25 -3.40 -6.33
N ASN A 151 -7.89 -4.46 -6.79
CA ASN A 151 -8.21 -5.62 -5.97
C ASN A 151 -7.11 -6.67 -6.16
N GLY A 152 -6.05 -6.57 -5.36
CA GLY A 152 -4.88 -7.41 -5.46
C GLY A 152 -4.94 -8.70 -4.65
N TYR A 153 -3.93 -9.53 -4.80
CA TYR A 153 -3.70 -10.63 -3.87
C TYR A 153 -3.38 -10.08 -2.47
N HIS A 154 -3.66 -10.88 -1.46
CA HIS A 154 -3.28 -10.54 -0.09
C HIS A 154 -1.77 -10.30 0.02
N TYR A 155 -1.35 -9.43 0.95
CA TYR A 155 0.09 -9.14 1.16
C TYR A 155 0.92 -10.39 1.52
N LEU A 156 0.29 -11.42 2.09
CA LEU A 156 0.88 -12.75 2.26
C LEU A 156 1.07 -13.50 0.93
N PHE A 157 0.68 -12.92 -0.19
CA PHE A 157 0.94 -13.53 -1.50
C PHE A 157 2.42 -13.86 -1.65
N GLY A 158 3.30 -12.97 -1.22
CA GLY A 158 4.72 -13.23 -1.10
C GLY A 158 5.04 -14.46 -0.25
N GLY A 159 4.41 -14.61 0.91
CA GLY A 159 4.61 -15.74 1.81
C GLY A 159 3.99 -17.03 1.32
N LEU A 160 2.72 -16.99 0.89
CA LEU A 160 1.97 -18.17 0.42
C LEU A 160 2.50 -18.71 -0.92
N ALA A 161 3.03 -17.84 -1.77
CA ALA A 161 3.65 -18.20 -3.04
C ALA A 161 5.16 -18.43 -2.95
N GLY A 162 5.71 -18.51 -1.74
CA GLY A 162 7.16 -18.65 -1.52
C GLY A 162 7.93 -17.34 -1.68
N LEU A 163 7.29 -16.23 -2.02
CA LEU A 163 7.94 -14.93 -2.23
C LEU A 163 8.33 -14.24 -0.90
N GLY A 164 7.84 -14.73 0.23
CA GLY A 164 8.30 -14.31 1.54
C GLY A 164 9.76 -14.68 1.82
N HIS A 165 10.28 -15.60 1.04
CA HIS A 165 11.68 -15.95 0.95
C HIS A 165 12.20 -15.47 -0.39
N MET A 166 12.86 -14.33 -0.43
CA MET A 166 13.35 -13.72 -1.68
C MET A 166 14.26 -14.67 -2.48
N GLU A 167 14.97 -15.55 -1.79
CA GLU A 167 15.76 -16.62 -2.40
C GLU A 167 14.94 -17.64 -3.20
N LEU A 168 13.63 -17.69 -2.96
CA LEU A 168 12.71 -18.56 -3.70
C LEU A 168 11.99 -17.84 -4.84
N ALA A 169 12.19 -16.52 -4.98
CA ALA A 169 11.51 -15.73 -6.02
C ALA A 169 11.81 -16.24 -7.43
N GLU A 170 13.07 -16.59 -7.73
CA GLU A 170 13.44 -17.17 -9.02
C GLU A 170 12.66 -18.43 -9.38
N LYS A 171 12.28 -19.21 -8.38
CA LYS A 171 11.51 -20.44 -8.56
C LYS A 171 10.02 -20.18 -8.77
N PHE A 172 9.44 -19.25 -8.03
CA PHE A 172 7.98 -19.09 -7.97
C PHE A 172 7.43 -18.00 -8.89
N VAL A 173 8.20 -16.93 -9.14
CA VAL A 173 7.75 -15.82 -9.99
C VAL A 173 7.40 -16.27 -11.40
N PRO A 174 8.21 -17.10 -12.09
CA PRO A 174 7.87 -17.56 -13.43
C PRO A 174 6.51 -18.26 -13.52
N GLY A 175 6.20 -19.13 -12.57
CA GLY A 175 4.91 -19.83 -12.55
C GLY A 175 3.71 -18.91 -12.28
N ILE A 176 3.92 -17.81 -11.55
CA ILE A 176 2.88 -16.79 -11.31
C ILE A 176 2.65 -15.99 -12.59
N VAL A 177 3.71 -15.59 -13.27
CA VAL A 177 3.65 -14.87 -14.54
C VAL A 177 2.92 -15.73 -15.57
N GLU A 178 3.35 -16.97 -15.78
CA GLU A 178 2.71 -17.91 -16.70
C GLU A 178 1.22 -18.11 -16.41
N LYS A 179 0.87 -18.24 -15.12
CA LYS A 179 -0.53 -18.36 -14.72
C LYS A 179 -1.35 -17.14 -15.11
N LEU A 180 -0.84 -15.92 -14.89
CA LEU A 180 -1.56 -14.69 -15.20
C LEU A 180 -1.59 -14.40 -16.70
N GLU A 181 -0.54 -14.73 -17.45
CA GLU A 181 -0.50 -14.63 -18.91
C GLU A 181 -1.52 -15.53 -19.58
N ASN A 182 -1.83 -16.67 -18.97
CA ASN A 182 -2.83 -17.62 -19.48
C ASN A 182 -4.23 -17.42 -18.87
N ASP A 183 -4.42 -16.44 -18.01
CA ASP A 183 -5.71 -16.12 -17.40
C ASP A 183 -6.50 -15.15 -18.29
N PRO A 184 -7.61 -15.58 -18.94
CA PRO A 184 -8.39 -14.72 -19.83
C PRO A 184 -9.05 -13.53 -19.08
N ASP A 185 -9.16 -13.62 -17.76
CA ASP A 185 -9.73 -12.56 -16.92
C ASP A 185 -8.66 -11.55 -16.44
N TYR A 186 -7.39 -11.76 -16.82
CA TYR A 186 -6.28 -10.86 -16.47
C TYR A 186 -5.77 -10.09 -17.71
N PRO A 187 -6.31 -8.91 -18.01
CA PRO A 187 -6.01 -8.19 -19.26
C PRO A 187 -4.76 -7.32 -19.21
N PHE A 188 -3.91 -7.46 -18.17
CA PHE A 188 -2.76 -6.58 -17.94
C PHE A 188 -1.47 -7.22 -18.46
N ASP A 189 -0.57 -6.38 -18.96
CA ASP A 189 0.78 -6.73 -19.43
C ASP A 189 1.86 -6.63 -18.34
N PHE A 190 1.46 -6.52 -17.08
CA PHE A 190 2.33 -6.46 -15.91
C PHE A 190 1.81 -7.36 -14.80
N VAL A 191 2.69 -7.79 -13.92
CA VAL A 191 2.33 -8.48 -12.68
C VAL A 191 2.65 -7.58 -11.51
N TYR A 192 1.62 -7.26 -10.72
CA TYR A 192 1.78 -6.51 -9.48
C TYR A 192 1.72 -7.46 -8.29
N GLY A 193 2.86 -7.62 -7.63
CA GLY A 193 3.01 -8.41 -6.41
C GLY A 193 3.24 -7.51 -5.21
N GLN A 194 2.53 -7.77 -4.13
CA GLN A 194 2.73 -7.13 -2.85
C GLN A 194 3.27 -8.17 -1.87
N THR A 195 4.36 -7.83 -1.18
CA THR A 195 4.92 -8.68 -0.14
C THR A 195 5.25 -7.88 1.11
N THR A 196 5.05 -8.47 2.26
CA THR A 196 5.57 -7.95 3.52
C THR A 196 6.87 -8.68 3.86
N ASN A 197 7.65 -8.10 4.75
CA ASN A 197 8.74 -8.85 5.37
C ASN A 197 8.12 -9.96 6.24
N PRO A 198 8.31 -11.25 5.92
CA PRO A 198 7.57 -12.34 6.55
C PRO A 198 7.98 -12.58 7.99
N ILE A 199 9.05 -11.96 8.44
CA ILE A 199 9.74 -12.52 9.59
C ILE A 199 9.21 -12.00 10.90
N ARG A 200 8.52 -10.91 11.03
CA ARG A 200 8.14 -10.43 12.40
C ARG A 200 7.33 -9.15 12.42
N VAL A 201 6.66 -8.83 11.35
CA VAL A 201 6.02 -7.52 11.21
C VAL A 201 4.52 -7.60 11.38
N ASP A 202 3.97 -8.77 11.17
CA ASP A 202 2.57 -9.03 11.42
C ASP A 202 2.33 -9.05 12.92
N ASN A 203 1.65 -8.03 13.41
CA ASN A 203 1.07 -8.02 14.75
C ASN A 203 2.08 -8.00 15.91
N GLY A 204 3.29 -7.56 15.70
CA GLY A 204 4.26 -7.31 16.76
C GLY A 204 4.15 -5.94 17.39
#